data_732288a24ff1299db8dd6be11679ad03
#
_entry.id   732288a24ff1299db8dd6be11679ad03
#
_cell.length_a   1.000
_cell.length_b   1.000
_cell.length_c   1.000
_cell.angle_alpha   90.00
_cell.angle_beta   90.00
_cell.angle_gamma   90.00
#
_symmetry.space_group_name_H-M   'P 1'
#
loop_
_entity.id
_entity.type
_entity.pdbx_description
1 polymer ?
#
loop_
_entity_poly.entity_id
_entity_poly.type
_entity_poly.pdbx_seq_one_letter_code
_entity_poly.pdbx_strand_id
1 'polypeptide(L)'
;MNTNIAAFSPDLPVHMTFEEHDWHLLAQYWYPIALARDITDQPTSSMLLDMPLVIYKMNDELVVAKDACPHRGVPLSLGKNDGQGVVCRYHGLRFGNEGKCNRIPAHPQHKISERFHLKTYAAVEKYGLIWCSLTADKDAEPNIPVMPYWNDADYQQLVCPQVDIKCFAGRQLEGFID
;
A
#
# COMPACT_ATOMS: atom_id res chain seq x y z
N MET A 1 10.25 22.37 32.18
CA MET A 1 10.26 21.07 31.47
C MET A 1 9.26 21.18 30.35
N ASN A 2 9.73 21.53 29.13
CA ASN A 2 8.89 21.56 27.95
C ASN A 2 8.86 20.14 27.35
N THR A 3 7.83 19.39 27.66
CA THR A 3 7.51 18.18 26.91
C THR A 3 6.92 18.61 25.58
N ASN A 4 7.77 18.79 24.56
CA ASN A 4 7.31 18.79 23.17
C ASN A 4 6.73 17.40 22.92
N ILE A 5 5.42 17.26 23.09
CA ILE A 5 4.68 16.15 22.48
C ILE A 5 4.80 16.42 20.99
N ALA A 6 5.69 15.69 20.32
CA ALA A 6 5.78 15.73 18.86
C ALA A 6 4.37 15.52 18.32
N ALA A 7 3.90 16.48 17.52
CA ALA A 7 2.59 16.40 16.92
C ALA A 7 2.53 15.07 16.15
N PHE A 8 1.59 14.21 16.51
CA PHE A 8 1.40 12.91 15.86
C PHE A 8 1.18 13.16 14.36
N SER A 9 2.16 12.79 13.55
CA SER A 9 2.01 12.86 12.10
C SER A 9 1.07 11.72 11.65
N PRO A 10 -0.12 12.03 11.11
CA PRO A 10 -1.07 11.00 10.68
C PRO A 10 -0.54 10.12 9.55
N ASP A 11 0.58 10.49 8.97
CA ASP A 11 1.21 9.83 7.83
C ASP A 11 2.28 8.80 8.24
N LEU A 12 2.72 8.81 9.49
CA LEU A 12 3.69 7.85 10.00
C LEU A 12 3.02 6.54 10.47
N PRO A 13 3.74 5.40 10.42
CA PRO A 13 3.30 4.15 11.03
C PRO A 13 3.15 4.30 12.55
N VAL A 14 2.17 3.60 13.15
CA VAL A 14 1.95 3.62 14.60
C VAL A 14 3.09 2.97 15.37
N HIS A 15 3.69 1.93 14.79
CA HIS A 15 4.82 1.17 15.33
C HIS A 15 5.97 1.22 14.33
N MET A 16 6.71 2.32 14.37
CA MET A 16 7.82 2.55 13.44
C MET A 16 9.12 1.99 14.03
N THR A 17 9.84 1.20 13.23
CA THR A 17 11.17 0.65 13.57
C THR A 17 12.32 1.50 13.03
N PHE A 18 12.02 2.52 12.24
CA PHE A 18 12.96 3.49 11.68
C PHE A 18 12.96 4.76 12.52
N GLU A 19 14.07 5.49 12.53
CA GLU A 19 14.06 6.90 12.93
C GLU A 19 13.17 7.70 11.95
N GLU A 20 12.47 8.72 12.44
CA GLU A 20 11.50 9.49 11.63
C GLU A 20 12.17 10.11 10.39
N HIS A 21 13.40 10.63 10.56
CA HIS A 21 14.17 11.19 9.45
C HIS A 21 14.46 10.16 8.36
N ASP A 22 14.90 8.97 8.75
CA ASP A 22 15.22 7.88 7.82
C ASP A 22 13.96 7.36 7.13
N TRP A 23 12.86 7.26 7.88
CA TRP A 23 11.58 6.88 7.31
C TRP A 23 11.15 7.84 6.20
N HIS A 24 11.21 9.16 6.45
CA HIS A 24 10.86 10.17 5.45
C HIS A 24 11.76 10.12 4.21
N LEU A 25 13.04 9.82 4.38
CA LEU A 25 13.97 9.63 3.28
C LEU A 25 13.60 8.40 2.45
N LEU A 26 13.40 7.27 3.12
CA LEU A 26 13.09 5.99 2.46
C LEU A 26 11.72 5.99 1.79
N ALA A 27 10.73 6.65 2.36
CA ALA A 27 9.35 6.71 1.86
C ALA A 27 9.21 7.35 0.45
N GLN A 28 10.24 8.06 -0.02
CA GLN A 28 10.26 8.70 -1.34
C GLN A 28 10.55 7.74 -2.49
N TYR A 29 11.12 6.57 -2.19
CA TYR A 29 11.49 5.60 -3.21
C TYR A 29 10.33 4.68 -3.56
N TRP A 30 10.48 3.99 -4.69
CA TRP A 30 9.55 2.97 -5.15
C TRP A 30 10.03 1.59 -4.75
N TYR A 31 9.13 0.81 -4.16
CA TYR A 31 9.42 -0.54 -3.68
C TYR A 31 8.44 -1.54 -4.27
N PRO A 32 8.89 -2.76 -4.63
CA PRO A 32 7.98 -3.85 -4.95
C PRO A 32 7.32 -4.34 -3.65
N ILE A 33 5.98 -4.35 -3.64
CA ILE A 33 5.19 -4.72 -2.46
C ILE A 33 4.38 -6.01 -2.63
N ALA A 34 4.25 -6.50 -3.86
CA ALA A 34 3.56 -7.75 -4.16
C ALA A 34 3.96 -8.26 -5.56
N LEU A 35 3.75 -9.55 -5.81
CA LEU A 35 3.74 -10.11 -7.16
C LEU A 35 2.40 -9.80 -7.82
N ALA A 36 2.41 -9.28 -9.04
CA ALA A 36 1.18 -8.90 -9.74
C ALA A 36 0.24 -10.10 -9.95
N ARG A 37 0.81 -11.31 -10.18
CA ARG A 37 0.06 -12.56 -10.35
C ARG A 37 -0.70 -13.02 -9.10
N ASP A 38 -0.27 -12.55 -7.91
CA ASP A 38 -0.89 -12.93 -6.64
C ASP A 38 -2.02 -11.96 -6.23
N ILE A 39 -2.18 -10.85 -6.98
CA ILE A 39 -3.28 -9.90 -6.76
C ILE A 39 -4.52 -10.41 -7.48
N THR A 40 -5.48 -10.84 -6.67
CA THR A 40 -6.79 -11.32 -7.13
C THR A 40 -7.83 -10.20 -7.07
N ASP A 41 -9.10 -10.56 -7.23
CA ASP A 41 -10.25 -9.69 -6.98
C ASP A 41 -10.48 -9.39 -5.49
N GLN A 42 -9.83 -10.15 -4.59
CA GLN A 42 -9.96 -9.93 -3.14
C GLN A 42 -8.85 -9.02 -2.61
N PRO A 43 -9.12 -8.23 -1.55
CA PRO A 43 -8.12 -7.36 -0.96
C PRO A 43 -6.96 -8.18 -0.37
N THR A 44 -5.74 -7.77 -0.70
CA THR A 44 -4.50 -8.40 -0.26
C THR A 44 -3.75 -7.47 0.69
N SER A 45 -3.24 -7.99 1.80
CA SER A 45 -2.40 -7.22 2.73
C SER A 45 -0.96 -7.17 2.24
N SER A 46 -0.29 -6.05 2.51
CA SER A 46 1.14 -5.88 2.34
C SER A 46 1.69 -4.95 3.43
N MET A 47 3.01 -4.78 3.46
CA MET A 47 3.70 -3.89 4.40
C MET A 47 4.82 -3.16 3.66
N LEU A 48 4.93 -1.85 3.88
CA LEU A 48 6.05 -1.06 3.37
C LEU A 48 6.52 -0.07 4.44
N LEU A 49 7.77 -0.16 4.87
CA LEU A 49 8.36 0.72 5.91
C LEU A 49 7.46 0.82 7.15
N ASP A 50 7.02 -0.32 7.67
CA ASP A 50 6.08 -0.45 8.80
C ASP A 50 4.67 0.14 8.56
N MET A 51 4.39 0.62 7.35
CA MET A 51 3.05 1.05 6.95
C MET A 51 2.23 -0.14 6.46
N PRO A 52 1.15 -0.52 7.16
CA PRO A 52 0.26 -1.58 6.68
C PRO A 52 -0.52 -1.08 5.45
N LEU A 53 -0.50 -1.89 4.41
CA LEU A 53 -1.11 -1.59 3.12
C LEU A 53 -2.15 -2.64 2.76
N VAL A 54 -3.22 -2.18 2.11
CA VAL A 54 -4.17 -3.02 1.40
C VAL A 54 -4.06 -2.75 -0.10
N ILE A 55 -4.00 -3.83 -0.87
CA ILE A 55 -3.96 -3.82 -2.34
C ILE A 55 -5.27 -4.43 -2.83
N TYR A 56 -5.96 -3.75 -3.73
CA TYR A 56 -7.16 -4.28 -4.39
C TYR A 56 -7.31 -3.71 -5.80
N LYS A 57 -8.04 -4.42 -6.64
CA LYS A 57 -8.42 -3.95 -7.98
C LYS A 57 -9.91 -3.65 -8.02
N MET A 58 -10.27 -2.59 -8.74
CA MET A 58 -11.64 -2.26 -9.06
C MET A 58 -11.72 -1.82 -10.52
N ASN A 59 -12.51 -2.52 -11.34
CA ASN A 59 -12.56 -2.31 -12.80
C ASN A 59 -11.15 -2.29 -13.44
N ASP A 60 -10.31 -3.25 -13.06
CA ASP A 60 -8.90 -3.37 -13.46
C ASP A 60 -7.96 -2.23 -13.00
N GLU A 61 -8.50 -1.26 -12.28
CA GLU A 61 -7.71 -0.19 -11.67
C GLU A 61 -7.10 -0.65 -10.34
N LEU A 62 -5.78 -0.54 -10.24
CA LEU A 62 -5.02 -0.89 -9.04
C LEU A 62 -5.15 0.21 -7.99
N VAL A 63 -5.52 -0.16 -6.78
CA VAL A 63 -5.53 0.74 -5.63
C VAL A 63 -4.65 0.19 -4.52
N VAL A 64 -3.71 1.00 -4.05
CA VAL A 64 -2.94 0.75 -2.84
C VAL A 64 -3.30 1.81 -1.81
N ALA A 65 -3.72 1.38 -0.63
CA ALA A 65 -4.17 2.26 0.43
C ALA A 65 -3.65 1.82 1.80
N LYS A 66 -3.74 2.71 2.79
CA LYS A 66 -3.50 2.34 4.19
C LYS A 66 -4.49 1.25 4.62
N ASP A 67 -3.98 0.16 5.18
CA ASP A 67 -4.81 -0.98 5.62
C ASP A 67 -5.49 -0.69 6.97
N ALA A 68 -6.29 0.35 6.99
CA ALA A 68 -7.05 0.74 8.18
C ALA A 68 -8.35 1.47 7.76
N CYS A 69 -9.49 0.93 8.15
CA CYS A 69 -10.75 1.60 7.93
C CYS A 69 -10.81 2.92 8.73
N PRO A 70 -11.07 4.08 8.09
CA PRO A 70 -11.10 5.38 8.77
C PRO A 70 -12.11 5.48 9.91
N HIS A 71 -13.09 4.58 9.96
CA HIS A 71 -14.11 4.56 10.98
C HIS A 71 -13.58 4.07 12.34
N ARG A 72 -12.90 2.91 12.38
CA ARG A 72 -12.45 2.24 13.61
C ARG A 72 -11.13 1.46 13.47
N GLY A 73 -10.32 1.76 12.46
CA GLY A 73 -8.99 1.18 12.29
C GLY A 73 -8.94 -0.31 11.91
N VAL A 74 -10.09 -0.94 11.62
CA VAL A 74 -10.10 -2.36 11.24
C VAL A 74 -9.40 -2.53 9.90
N PRO A 75 -8.47 -3.51 9.77
CA PRO A 75 -7.79 -3.79 8.50
C PRO A 75 -8.79 -4.10 7.38
N LEU A 76 -8.63 -3.43 6.25
CA LEU A 76 -9.49 -3.60 5.07
C LEU A 76 -9.12 -4.86 4.28
N SER A 77 -7.87 -5.33 4.41
CA SER A 77 -7.43 -6.63 3.89
C SER A 77 -8.21 -7.82 4.46
N LEU A 78 -8.85 -7.66 5.64
CA LEU A 78 -9.77 -8.64 6.21
C LEU A 78 -11.20 -8.52 5.68
N GLY A 79 -11.45 -7.54 4.81
CA GLY A 79 -12.74 -7.31 4.18
C GLY A 79 -12.96 -8.20 2.97
N LYS A 80 -13.81 -7.73 2.07
CA LYS A 80 -14.05 -8.37 0.77
C LYS A 80 -14.22 -7.32 -0.31
N ASN A 81 -13.89 -7.64 -1.53
CA ASN A 81 -14.27 -6.85 -2.69
C ASN A 81 -15.64 -7.35 -3.21
N ASP A 82 -16.60 -6.45 -3.37
CA ASP A 82 -17.95 -6.76 -3.88
C ASP A 82 -18.15 -6.35 -5.35
N GLY A 83 -17.05 -6.07 -6.07
CA GLY A 83 -17.05 -5.59 -7.45
C GLY A 83 -17.28 -4.08 -7.58
N GLN A 84 -17.64 -3.40 -6.48
CA GLN A 84 -17.80 -1.94 -6.40
C GLN A 84 -16.81 -1.30 -5.41
N GLY A 85 -15.91 -2.10 -4.84
CA GLY A 85 -14.87 -1.69 -3.93
C GLY A 85 -14.66 -2.64 -2.75
N VAL A 86 -13.71 -2.29 -1.90
CA VAL A 86 -13.42 -3.03 -0.68
C VAL A 86 -14.43 -2.67 0.41
N VAL A 87 -15.09 -3.69 0.95
CA VAL A 87 -16.09 -3.57 2.02
C VAL A 87 -15.44 -3.94 3.35
N CYS A 88 -15.41 -3.00 4.28
CA CYS A 88 -14.94 -3.24 5.65
C CYS A 88 -15.83 -4.27 6.35
N ARG A 89 -15.20 -5.32 6.89
CA ARG A 89 -15.94 -6.42 7.55
C ARG A 89 -16.68 -6.03 8.82
N TYR A 90 -16.36 -4.84 9.41
CA TYR A 90 -16.96 -4.44 10.69
C TYR A 90 -18.32 -3.76 10.51
N HIS A 91 -18.39 -2.63 9.79
CA HIS A 91 -19.64 -1.88 9.62
C HIS A 91 -20.04 -1.70 8.15
N GLY A 92 -19.40 -2.40 7.23
CA GLY A 92 -19.78 -2.41 5.82
C GLY A 92 -19.51 -1.10 5.06
N LEU A 93 -18.63 -0.21 5.56
CA LEU A 93 -18.16 0.91 4.77
C LEU A 93 -17.48 0.36 3.52
N ARG A 94 -17.76 0.95 2.36
CA ARG A 94 -17.19 0.51 1.09
C ARG A 94 -16.32 1.60 0.48
N PHE A 95 -15.16 1.19 -0.03
CA PHE A 95 -14.14 2.07 -0.60
C PHE A 95 -13.87 1.66 -2.04
N GLY A 96 -14.16 2.56 -2.97
CA GLY A 96 -13.96 2.36 -4.41
C GLY A 96 -12.61 2.86 -4.92
N ASN A 97 -12.60 3.29 -6.18
CA ASN A 97 -11.44 3.90 -6.82
C ASN A 97 -10.91 5.08 -6.01
N GLU A 98 -9.62 5.33 -6.09
CA GLU A 98 -8.93 6.42 -5.35
C GLU A 98 -9.18 6.38 -3.83
N GLY A 99 -9.63 5.23 -3.28
CA GLY A 99 -9.96 5.13 -1.85
C GLY A 99 -11.22 5.88 -1.42
N LYS A 100 -12.04 6.36 -2.35
CA LYS A 100 -13.26 7.11 -2.05
C LYS A 100 -14.27 6.21 -1.33
N CYS A 101 -14.70 6.62 -0.14
CA CYS A 101 -15.83 5.96 0.54
C CYS A 101 -17.12 6.26 -0.24
N ASN A 102 -17.75 5.22 -0.78
CA ASN A 102 -18.95 5.33 -1.60
C ASN A 102 -20.19 4.73 -0.95
N ARG A 103 -20.07 4.12 0.25
CA ARG A 103 -21.19 3.56 0.99
C ARG A 103 -20.91 3.57 2.49
N ILE A 104 -21.90 4.08 3.25
CA ILE A 104 -22.00 3.95 4.71
C ILE A 104 -23.38 3.38 5.02
N PRO A 105 -23.51 2.07 5.33
CA PRO A 105 -24.81 1.42 5.48
C PRO A 105 -25.73 2.05 6.52
N ALA A 106 -25.19 2.56 7.62
CA ALA A 106 -25.93 3.22 8.67
C ALA A 106 -26.52 4.60 8.25
N HIS A 107 -26.00 5.19 7.18
CA HIS A 107 -26.39 6.52 6.71
C HIS A 107 -26.52 6.58 5.18
N PRO A 108 -27.41 5.78 4.56
CA PRO A 108 -27.46 5.60 3.10
C PRO A 108 -27.85 6.87 2.32
N GLN A 109 -28.52 7.81 2.97
CA GLN A 109 -29.02 9.05 2.34
C GLN A 109 -28.12 10.28 2.60
N HIS A 110 -27.07 10.14 3.42
CA HIS A 110 -26.24 11.28 3.79
C HIS A 110 -25.04 11.43 2.86
N LYS A 111 -24.64 12.70 2.61
CA LYS A 111 -23.39 13.01 1.92
C LYS A 111 -22.21 12.50 2.74
N ILE A 112 -21.38 11.67 2.13
CA ILE A 112 -20.20 11.11 2.78
C ILE A 112 -19.12 12.19 2.85
N SER A 113 -18.59 12.42 4.04
CA SER A 113 -17.47 13.35 4.25
C SER A 113 -16.15 12.73 3.77
N GLU A 114 -15.27 13.55 3.21
CA GLU A 114 -13.93 13.15 2.73
C GLU A 114 -13.07 12.52 3.84
N ARG A 115 -13.30 12.86 5.11
CA ARG A 115 -12.61 12.20 6.25
C ARG A 115 -12.80 10.68 6.31
N PHE A 116 -13.79 10.15 5.60
CA PHE A 116 -14.00 8.71 5.46
C PHE A 116 -13.30 8.12 4.24
N HIS A 117 -12.63 8.93 3.41
CA HIS A 117 -11.84 8.40 2.31
C HIS A 117 -10.55 7.76 2.85
N LEU A 118 -10.05 6.76 2.14
CA LEU A 118 -8.77 6.15 2.47
C LEU A 118 -7.62 7.06 2.03
N LYS A 119 -6.54 7.03 2.79
CA LYS A 119 -5.26 7.47 2.27
C LYS A 119 -4.76 6.43 1.28
N THR A 120 -4.60 6.84 0.03
CA THR A 120 -4.06 6.01 -1.04
C THR A 120 -2.66 6.47 -1.42
N TYR A 121 -1.89 5.56 -1.99
CA TYR A 121 -0.49 5.76 -2.35
C TYR A 121 -0.28 5.60 -3.84
N ALA A 122 0.79 6.20 -4.37
CA ALA A 122 1.19 6.00 -5.75
C ALA A 122 1.59 4.54 -5.97
N ALA A 123 1.00 3.89 -6.96
CA ALA A 123 1.26 2.49 -7.26
C ALA A 123 1.15 2.22 -8.76
N VAL A 124 1.95 1.26 -9.23
CA VAL A 124 1.97 0.83 -10.63
C VAL A 124 2.33 -0.65 -10.74
N GLU A 125 1.75 -1.33 -11.71
CA GLU A 125 2.18 -2.66 -12.11
C GLU A 125 3.27 -2.53 -13.18
N LYS A 126 4.48 -3.05 -12.89
CA LYS A 126 5.60 -3.06 -13.82
C LYS A 126 6.49 -4.28 -13.55
N TYR A 127 6.95 -4.94 -14.60
CA TYR A 127 7.81 -6.11 -14.51
C TYR A 127 7.21 -7.26 -13.67
N GLY A 128 5.89 -7.47 -13.75
CA GLY A 128 5.19 -8.51 -12.98
C GLY A 128 5.13 -8.25 -11.47
N LEU A 129 5.47 -7.04 -11.02
CA LEU A 129 5.45 -6.61 -9.64
C LEU A 129 4.51 -5.40 -9.46
N ILE A 130 3.89 -5.31 -8.29
CA ILE A 130 3.22 -4.10 -7.84
C ILE A 130 4.24 -3.25 -7.10
N TRP A 131 4.50 -2.07 -7.62
CA TRP A 131 5.37 -1.06 -7.03
C TRP A 131 4.57 0.01 -6.33
N CYS A 132 5.07 0.50 -5.22
CA CYS A 132 4.44 1.54 -4.43
C CYS A 132 5.47 2.53 -3.89
N SER A 133 5.09 3.80 -3.82
CA SER A 133 5.78 4.84 -3.05
C SER A 133 4.80 5.47 -2.06
N LEU A 134 5.26 5.70 -0.82
CA LEU A 134 4.40 6.26 0.24
C LEU A 134 4.23 7.78 0.14
N THR A 135 5.11 8.47 -0.61
CA THR A 135 5.11 9.94 -0.69
C THR A 135 5.17 10.50 -2.11
N ALA A 136 5.39 9.66 -3.14
CA ALA A 136 5.39 10.13 -4.52
C ALA A 136 4.01 10.69 -4.91
N ASP A 137 4.02 11.69 -5.78
CA ASP A 137 2.82 12.12 -6.46
C ASP A 137 2.29 10.98 -7.35
N LYS A 138 0.99 10.75 -7.37
CA LYS A 138 0.35 9.69 -8.13
C LYS A 138 0.47 9.89 -9.65
N ASP A 139 0.58 11.14 -10.07
CA ASP A 139 0.71 11.52 -11.47
C ASP A 139 2.18 11.60 -11.93
N ALA A 140 3.14 11.41 -11.00
CA ALA A 140 4.56 11.44 -11.33
C ALA A 140 5.00 10.13 -12.00
N GLU A 141 5.91 10.26 -12.98
CA GLU A 141 6.57 9.10 -13.59
C GLU A 141 7.31 8.28 -12.53
N PRO A 142 7.02 6.97 -12.38
CA PRO A 142 7.63 6.16 -11.34
C PRO A 142 9.12 5.92 -11.61
N ASN A 143 9.96 6.32 -10.67
CA ASN A 143 11.40 6.06 -10.72
C ASN A 143 11.73 4.63 -10.30
N ILE A 144 11.42 3.68 -11.18
CA ILE A 144 11.64 2.25 -11.00
C ILE A 144 12.87 1.82 -11.81
N PRO A 145 13.77 1.00 -11.25
CA PRO A 145 14.93 0.48 -11.96
C PRO A 145 14.54 -0.17 -13.31
N VAL A 146 15.33 0.14 -14.35
CA VAL A 146 15.11 -0.42 -15.68
C VAL A 146 15.60 -1.86 -15.71
N MET A 147 14.76 -2.77 -16.23
CA MET A 147 15.15 -4.15 -16.56
C MET A 147 15.33 -4.26 -18.08
N PRO A 148 16.55 -4.08 -18.61
CA PRO A 148 16.75 -3.85 -20.04
C PRO A 148 16.33 -5.02 -20.93
N TYR A 149 16.38 -6.24 -20.41
CA TYR A 149 16.05 -7.48 -21.16
C TYR A 149 14.64 -8.02 -20.82
N TRP A 150 13.79 -7.25 -20.17
CA TRP A 150 12.48 -7.73 -19.74
C TRP A 150 11.59 -8.21 -20.91
N ASN A 151 11.62 -7.51 -22.03
CA ASN A 151 10.83 -7.83 -23.22
C ASN A 151 11.65 -8.55 -24.32
N ASP A 152 12.86 -8.99 -24.02
CA ASP A 152 13.73 -9.67 -24.97
C ASP A 152 13.40 -11.16 -24.99
N ALA A 153 13.04 -11.68 -26.17
CA ALA A 153 12.63 -13.07 -26.37
C ALA A 153 13.75 -14.09 -26.12
N ASP A 154 15.00 -13.65 -26.13
CA ASP A 154 16.17 -14.50 -25.83
C ASP A 154 16.39 -14.70 -24.33
N TYR A 155 15.61 -14.00 -23.48
CA TYR A 155 15.71 -14.08 -22.02
C TYR A 155 14.43 -14.61 -21.41
N GLN A 156 14.57 -15.57 -20.51
CA GLN A 156 13.45 -16.09 -19.70
C GLN A 156 13.38 -15.36 -18.36
N GLN A 157 12.22 -14.79 -18.04
CA GLN A 157 11.97 -14.22 -16.73
C GLN A 157 11.69 -15.34 -15.71
N LEU A 158 12.51 -15.41 -14.66
CA LEU A 158 12.27 -16.27 -13.52
C LEU A 158 11.78 -15.42 -12.35
N VAL A 159 10.56 -15.69 -11.92
CA VAL A 159 9.95 -15.00 -10.79
C VAL A 159 10.15 -15.85 -9.54
N CYS A 160 11.02 -15.42 -8.65
CA CYS A 160 11.21 -16.07 -7.35
C CYS A 160 9.99 -15.77 -6.45
N PRO A 161 9.57 -16.75 -5.62
CA PRO A 161 8.55 -16.51 -4.63
C PRO A 161 9.03 -15.48 -3.58
N GLN A 162 8.08 -14.79 -2.96
CA GLN A 162 8.38 -13.96 -1.80
C GLN A 162 8.91 -14.81 -0.66
N VAL A 163 9.95 -14.33 0.01
CA VAL A 163 10.54 -14.96 1.19
C VAL A 163 10.56 -13.96 2.33
N ASP A 164 9.90 -14.30 3.42
CA ASP A 164 9.90 -13.48 4.63
C ASP A 164 11.13 -13.80 5.47
N ILE A 165 12.01 -12.81 5.62
CA ILE A 165 13.24 -12.93 6.40
C ILE A 165 13.07 -12.14 7.70
N LYS A 166 13.13 -12.84 8.83
CA LYS A 166 12.97 -12.23 10.17
C LYS A 166 14.26 -11.56 10.64
N CYS A 167 14.63 -10.47 9.96
CA CYS A 167 15.74 -9.64 10.37
C CYS A 167 15.48 -8.18 10.04
N PHE A 168 16.30 -7.28 10.60
CA PHE A 168 16.30 -5.87 10.23
C PHE A 168 16.71 -5.71 8.75
N ALA A 169 15.99 -4.85 8.00
CA ALA A 169 16.17 -4.69 6.55
C ALA A 169 17.61 -4.34 6.15
N GLY A 170 18.30 -3.49 6.93
CA GLY A 170 19.70 -3.16 6.67
C GLY A 170 20.64 -4.37 6.75
N ARG A 171 20.35 -5.32 7.65
CA ARG A 171 21.14 -6.56 7.76
C ARG A 171 20.94 -7.48 6.53
N GLN A 172 19.70 -7.51 6.00
CA GLN A 172 19.44 -8.24 4.77
C GLN A 172 20.14 -7.60 3.57
N LEU A 173 20.18 -6.26 3.51
CA LEU A 173 20.90 -5.54 2.47
C LEU A 173 22.40 -5.84 2.52
N GLU A 174 23.01 -5.82 3.71
CA GLU A 174 24.42 -6.23 3.89
C GLU A 174 24.69 -7.61 3.28
N GLY A 175 23.79 -8.59 3.54
CA GLY A 175 23.95 -9.95 3.00
C GLY A 175 23.82 -10.05 1.47
N PHE A 176 23.28 -9.04 0.79
CA PHE A 176 23.22 -9.00 -0.67
C PHE A 176 24.39 -8.27 -1.33
N ILE A 177 25.07 -7.40 -0.61
CA ILE A 177 26.18 -6.61 -1.15
C ILE A 177 27.57 -7.14 -0.72
N ASP A 178 27.61 -8.17 0.14
CA ASP A 178 28.82 -8.85 0.62
C ASP A 178 29.20 -9.99 -0.34
#